data_f72a1c64ebc5413c7557e2a3900dd166
#
_entry.id   f72a1c64ebc5413c7557e2a3900dd166
#
_cell.length_a   1.000
_cell.length_b   1.000
_cell.length_c   1.000
_cell.angle_alpha   90.00
_cell.angle_beta   90.00
_cell.angle_gamma   90.00
#
_symmetry.space_group_name_H-M   'P 1'
#
loop_
_entity.id
_entity.type
_entity.pdbx_description
1 polymer ?
#
loop_
_entity_poly.entity_id
_entity_poly.type
_entity_poly.pdbx_seq_one_letter_code
_entity_poly.pdbx_strand_id
1 'polypeptide(L)'
;MPTFKGPVTVLDGRTLWFGTLGNGYKVRLAGIDTCELPQWALNPKWTNRDKQQAPTPVPCGPFAKAWLKRTVGNRPTTCVGLAYANDGIPVAQCTTNGVDLAAEMLRVGWARLDSPYINAQYYAYQTNAMAARYGMWGTYVLDMNEWRRKAVDKTLDRHPIADFNLLAERKSEISPPFADARNKPKRTDR
;
A
#
# COMPACT_ATOMS: atom_id res chain seq x y z
N MET A 1 -23.96 14.32 -2.33
CA MET A 1 -23.16 13.11 -2.22
C MET A 1 -23.68 12.24 -1.10
N PRO A 2 -23.75 10.91 -1.24
CA PRO A 2 -24.30 10.03 -0.22
C PRO A 2 -23.42 10.01 1.04
N THR A 3 -24.06 9.84 2.18
CA THR A 3 -23.39 9.56 3.45
C THR A 3 -23.68 8.13 3.85
N PHE A 4 -22.62 7.40 4.20
CA PHE A 4 -22.68 6.01 4.64
C PHE A 4 -22.35 5.95 6.12
N LYS A 5 -23.10 5.20 6.91
CA LYS A 5 -22.87 5.07 8.35
C LYS A 5 -23.23 3.66 8.82
N GLY A 6 -22.34 3.07 9.58
CA GLY A 6 -22.58 1.75 10.17
C GLY A 6 -21.31 0.94 10.41
N PRO A 7 -21.49 -0.32 10.82
CA PRO A 7 -20.38 -1.27 10.89
C PRO A 7 -19.84 -1.56 9.50
N VAL A 8 -18.53 -1.78 9.41
CA VAL A 8 -17.86 -2.06 8.14
C VAL A 8 -16.95 -3.27 8.25
N THR A 9 -16.78 -3.97 7.12
CA THR A 9 -15.73 -4.95 6.92
C THR A 9 -14.63 -4.33 6.06
N VAL A 10 -13.38 -4.42 6.50
CA VAL A 10 -12.22 -3.94 5.74
C VAL A 10 -11.86 -4.98 4.68
N LEU A 11 -11.93 -4.61 3.41
CA LEU A 11 -11.59 -5.49 2.29
C LEU A 11 -10.10 -5.48 1.97
N ASP A 12 -9.50 -4.28 1.92
CA ASP A 12 -8.07 -4.04 1.67
C ASP A 12 -7.62 -2.79 2.42
N GLY A 13 -6.42 -2.25 2.12
CA GLY A 13 -5.86 -1.09 2.82
C GLY A 13 -6.63 0.23 2.62
N ARG A 14 -7.56 0.30 1.66
CA ARG A 14 -8.33 1.53 1.34
C ARG A 14 -9.81 1.31 1.07
N THR A 15 -10.28 0.06 1.09
CA THR A 15 -11.66 -0.29 0.71
C THR A 15 -12.42 -0.89 1.88
N LEU A 16 -13.56 -0.30 2.17
CA LEU A 16 -14.51 -0.71 3.18
C LEU A 16 -15.74 -1.33 2.53
N TRP A 17 -16.33 -2.31 3.19
CA TRP A 17 -17.62 -2.88 2.85
C TRP A 17 -18.65 -2.52 3.91
N PHE A 18 -19.73 -1.88 3.50
CA PHE A 18 -20.90 -1.59 4.33
C PHE A 18 -22.00 -2.60 4.02
N GLY A 19 -22.54 -3.25 5.03
CA GLY A 19 -23.64 -4.20 4.89
C GLY A 19 -23.27 -5.62 5.25
N THR A 20 -24.19 -6.54 4.97
CA THR A 20 -24.05 -7.98 5.21
C THR A 20 -23.55 -8.70 3.96
N LEU A 21 -23.18 -9.97 4.09
CA LEU A 21 -22.76 -10.80 2.96
C LEU A 21 -23.93 -10.87 1.94
N GLY A 22 -23.66 -10.52 0.69
CA GLY A 22 -24.63 -10.51 -0.39
C GLY A 22 -25.52 -9.27 -0.48
N ASN A 23 -25.56 -8.41 0.54
CA ASN A 23 -26.32 -7.16 0.50
C ASN A 23 -25.52 -6.02 1.13
N GLY A 24 -24.75 -5.34 0.31
CA GLY A 24 -23.91 -4.24 0.73
C GLY A 24 -23.19 -3.57 -0.42
N TYR A 25 -22.35 -2.60 -0.09
CA TYR A 25 -21.63 -1.81 -1.09
C TYR A 25 -20.21 -1.48 -0.61
N LYS A 26 -19.33 -1.32 -1.59
CA LYS A 26 -17.94 -0.89 -1.37
C LYS A 26 -17.87 0.62 -1.26
N VAL A 27 -16.96 1.10 -0.43
CA VAL A 27 -16.57 2.51 -0.34
C VAL A 27 -15.05 2.56 -0.30
N ARG A 28 -14.43 3.41 -1.13
CA ARG A 28 -12.99 3.66 -1.10
C ARG A 28 -12.66 4.91 -0.31
N LEU A 29 -11.58 4.86 0.44
CA LEU A 29 -11.03 6.03 1.13
C LEU A 29 -10.49 7.02 0.08
N ALA A 30 -10.88 8.30 0.22
CA ALA A 30 -10.45 9.36 -0.66
C ALA A 30 -9.01 9.81 -0.37
N GLY A 31 -8.32 10.27 -1.41
CA GLY A 31 -7.03 10.94 -1.31
C GLY A 31 -5.85 10.02 -1.08
N ILE A 32 -6.05 8.71 -1.00
CA ILE A 32 -4.98 7.74 -0.74
C ILE A 32 -5.02 6.55 -1.69
N ASP A 33 -3.86 5.97 -1.88
CA ASP A 33 -3.67 4.65 -2.48
C ASP A 33 -2.81 3.76 -1.58
N THR A 34 -3.03 2.45 -1.63
CA THR A 34 -2.36 1.46 -0.78
C THR A 34 -1.93 0.25 -1.59
N CYS A 35 -0.99 -0.52 -1.07
CA CYS A 35 -0.63 -1.80 -1.67
C CYS A 35 -1.86 -2.69 -1.86
N GLU A 36 -1.94 -3.35 -3.00
CA GLU A 36 -2.94 -4.38 -3.26
C GLU A 36 -2.71 -5.61 -2.37
N LEU A 37 -3.77 -6.37 -2.05
CA LEU A 37 -3.65 -7.52 -1.14
C LEU A 37 -2.54 -8.51 -1.52
N PRO A 38 -2.35 -8.89 -2.80
CA PRO A 38 -1.27 -9.79 -3.20
C PRO A 38 0.09 -9.08 -3.35
N GLN A 39 0.17 -7.77 -3.09
CA GLN A 39 1.40 -7.02 -3.28
C GLN A 39 2.38 -7.23 -2.15
N TRP A 40 3.61 -7.55 -2.52
CA TRP A 40 4.75 -7.70 -1.64
C TRP A 40 5.77 -6.60 -1.88
N ALA A 41 6.43 -6.18 -0.81
CA ALA A 41 7.58 -5.29 -0.82
C ALA A 41 8.82 -6.05 -0.35
N LEU A 42 10.00 -5.51 -0.62
CA LEU A 42 11.25 -6.07 -0.16
C LEU A 42 11.79 -5.27 1.03
N ASN A 43 12.21 -5.97 2.08
CA ASN A 43 12.84 -5.32 3.21
C ASN A 43 14.29 -4.93 2.84
N PRO A 44 14.65 -3.63 2.85
CA PRO A 44 16.00 -3.19 2.53
C PRO A 44 17.00 -3.44 3.66
N LYS A 45 16.53 -3.73 4.86
CA LYS A 45 17.40 -4.06 6.00
C LYS A 45 17.97 -5.45 5.84
N TRP A 46 18.69 -5.62 4.77
CA TRP A 46 19.48 -6.79 4.58
C TRP A 46 20.76 -6.67 5.41
N THR A 47 20.69 -7.17 6.61
CA THR A 47 21.81 -7.16 7.55
C THR A 47 22.75 -8.33 7.34
N ASN A 48 22.59 -9.07 6.26
CA ASN A 48 23.36 -10.29 6.10
C ASN A 48 24.78 -9.99 5.64
N ARG A 49 25.74 -10.34 6.47
CA ARG A 49 27.15 -10.38 6.12
C ARG A 49 27.42 -11.40 5.01
N ASP A 50 26.56 -12.39 4.86
CA ASP A 50 26.58 -13.34 3.75
C ASP A 50 25.71 -12.78 2.61
N LYS A 51 26.36 -12.26 1.58
CA LYS A 51 25.77 -11.67 0.37
C LYS A 51 24.86 -12.62 -0.44
N GLN A 52 24.44 -13.74 0.13
CA GLN A 52 23.71 -14.80 -0.54
C GLN A 52 22.23 -14.90 -0.16
N GLN A 53 21.78 -14.17 0.84
CA GLN A 53 20.38 -14.25 1.27
C GLN A 53 19.54 -13.13 0.64
N ALA A 54 18.47 -13.51 -0.03
CA ALA A 54 17.51 -12.57 -0.59
C ALA A 54 16.85 -11.72 0.52
N PRO A 55 16.52 -10.44 0.26
CA PRO A 55 15.76 -9.62 1.20
C PRO A 55 14.45 -10.31 1.59
N THR A 56 14.10 -10.24 2.87
CA THR A 56 12.86 -10.84 3.36
C THR A 56 11.65 -10.14 2.72
N PRO A 57 10.74 -10.88 2.07
CA PRO A 57 9.53 -10.29 1.52
C PRO A 57 8.62 -9.78 2.63
N VAL A 58 7.99 -8.63 2.41
CA VAL A 58 7.04 -7.98 3.32
C VAL A 58 5.68 -7.94 2.63
N PRO A 59 4.63 -8.55 3.20
CA PRO A 59 3.29 -8.55 2.63
C PRO A 59 2.63 -7.18 2.80
N CYS A 60 2.99 -6.24 1.94
CA CYS A 60 2.58 -4.84 2.02
C CYS A 60 1.05 -4.68 2.04
N GLY A 61 0.33 -5.36 1.15
CA GLY A 61 -1.13 -5.30 1.10
C GLY A 61 -1.81 -5.85 2.35
N PRO A 62 -1.48 -7.06 2.82
CA PRO A 62 -1.98 -7.59 4.08
C PRO A 62 -1.70 -6.69 5.29
N PHE A 63 -0.53 -6.06 5.38
CA PHE A 63 -0.22 -5.15 6.48
C PHE A 63 -1.05 -3.86 6.41
N ALA A 64 -1.22 -3.27 5.24
CA ALA A 64 -2.10 -2.12 5.06
C ALA A 64 -3.53 -2.44 5.49
N LYS A 65 -4.07 -3.59 5.04
CA LYS A 65 -5.38 -4.08 5.47
C LYS A 65 -5.48 -4.30 6.98
N ALA A 66 -4.48 -4.95 7.56
CA ALA A 66 -4.46 -5.26 9.00
C ALA A 66 -4.45 -3.97 9.84
N TRP A 67 -3.69 -2.95 9.42
CA TRP A 67 -3.68 -1.67 10.11
C TRP A 67 -5.02 -0.97 10.02
N LEU A 68 -5.61 -0.87 8.83
CA LEU A 68 -6.93 -0.26 8.67
C LEU A 68 -7.99 -0.99 9.49
N LYS A 69 -7.97 -2.34 9.50
CA LYS A 69 -8.87 -3.15 10.32
C LYS A 69 -8.69 -2.88 11.82
N ARG A 70 -7.45 -2.72 12.29
CA ARG A 70 -7.15 -2.36 13.68
C ARG A 70 -7.68 -0.97 14.02
N THR A 71 -7.52 0.01 13.13
CA THR A 71 -7.99 1.39 13.34
C THR A 71 -9.51 1.46 13.40
N VAL A 72 -10.20 0.76 12.52
CA VAL A 72 -11.67 0.66 12.53
C VAL A 72 -12.15 -0.10 13.77
N GLY A 73 -11.54 -1.23 14.08
CA GLY A 73 -11.99 -2.12 15.15
C GLY A 73 -13.43 -2.60 14.92
N ASN A 74 -14.22 -2.63 15.99
CA ASN A 74 -15.65 -2.99 15.95
C ASN A 74 -16.55 -1.74 16.02
N ARG A 75 -16.05 -0.56 15.68
CA ARG A 75 -16.76 0.70 15.81
C ARG A 75 -17.47 1.08 14.51
N PRO A 76 -18.59 1.79 14.59
CA PRO A 76 -19.25 2.28 13.40
C PRO A 76 -18.38 3.33 12.70
N THR A 77 -18.37 3.27 11.38
CA THR A 77 -17.67 4.20 10.52
C THR A 77 -18.68 5.10 9.83
N THR A 78 -18.33 6.36 9.67
CA THR A 78 -19.09 7.34 8.88
C THR A 78 -18.26 7.77 7.70
N CYS A 79 -18.81 7.69 6.49
CA CYS A 79 -18.17 8.09 5.26
C CYS A 79 -19.02 9.12 4.53
N VAL A 80 -18.43 10.24 4.14
CA VAL A 80 -19.06 11.28 3.30
C VAL A 80 -18.51 11.13 1.89
N GLY A 81 -19.38 10.81 0.93
CA GLY A 81 -19.00 10.63 -0.47
C GLY A 81 -18.48 11.94 -1.08
N LEU A 82 -17.43 11.84 -1.88
CA LEU A 82 -16.82 12.97 -2.60
C LEU A 82 -16.91 12.79 -4.11
N ALA A 83 -16.83 11.57 -4.60
CA ALA A 83 -16.87 11.21 -6.01
C ALA A 83 -17.23 9.74 -6.22
N TYR A 84 -17.25 9.34 -7.49
CA TYR A 84 -17.23 7.93 -7.90
C TYR A 84 -15.94 7.64 -8.68
N ALA A 85 -15.34 6.51 -8.40
CA ALA A 85 -14.23 6.00 -9.21
C ALA A 85 -14.73 5.51 -10.58
N ASN A 86 -13.83 5.26 -11.52
CA ASN A 86 -14.18 4.81 -12.88
C ASN A 86 -14.96 3.48 -12.90
N ASP A 87 -14.82 2.67 -11.88
CA ASP A 87 -15.55 1.41 -11.67
C ASP A 87 -16.88 1.58 -10.91
N GLY A 88 -17.31 2.83 -10.71
CA GLY A 88 -18.57 3.17 -10.04
C GLY A 88 -18.53 3.05 -8.50
N ILE A 89 -17.40 2.70 -7.91
CA ILE A 89 -17.28 2.62 -6.45
C ILE A 89 -17.21 4.03 -5.86
N PRO A 90 -18.04 4.36 -4.85
CA PRO A 90 -17.95 5.64 -4.14
C PRO A 90 -16.57 5.86 -3.52
N VAL A 91 -16.03 7.06 -3.71
CA VAL A 91 -14.82 7.57 -3.06
C VAL A 91 -15.25 8.55 -1.99
N ALA A 92 -14.85 8.32 -0.74
CA ALA A 92 -15.39 9.05 0.41
C ALA A 92 -14.32 9.35 1.45
N GLN A 93 -14.53 10.43 2.19
CA GLN A 93 -13.82 10.69 3.43
C GLN A 93 -14.50 9.93 4.56
N CYS A 94 -13.75 9.06 5.22
CA CYS A 94 -14.28 8.15 6.24
C CYS A 94 -13.63 8.40 7.60
N THR A 95 -14.47 8.45 8.63
CA THR A 95 -14.03 8.60 10.00
C THR A 95 -14.59 7.49 10.90
N THR A 96 -13.79 7.04 11.85
CA THR A 96 -14.22 6.12 12.90
C THR A 96 -13.78 6.69 14.24
N ASN A 97 -14.72 6.93 15.14
CA ASN A 97 -14.47 7.56 16.44
C ASN A 97 -13.67 8.87 16.33
N GLY A 98 -14.00 9.72 15.35
CA GLY A 98 -13.32 10.99 15.11
C GLY A 98 -11.95 10.88 14.40
N VAL A 99 -11.44 9.68 14.14
CA VAL A 99 -10.18 9.46 13.42
C VAL A 99 -10.47 9.39 11.93
N ASP A 100 -9.86 10.25 11.14
CA ASP A 100 -9.84 10.16 9.68
C ASP A 100 -8.98 8.96 9.26
N LEU A 101 -9.62 8.00 8.60
CA LEU A 101 -8.99 6.73 8.25
C LEU A 101 -7.89 6.90 7.20
N ALA A 102 -8.08 7.80 6.23
CA ALA A 102 -7.07 8.09 5.22
C ALA A 102 -5.84 8.78 5.84
N ALA A 103 -6.07 9.77 6.70
CA ALA A 103 -5.03 10.45 7.45
C ALA A 103 -4.20 9.48 8.30
N GLU A 104 -4.87 8.56 8.98
CA GLU A 104 -4.20 7.54 9.79
C GLU A 104 -3.32 6.61 8.94
N MET A 105 -3.83 6.15 7.79
CA MET A 105 -3.07 5.29 6.88
C MET A 105 -1.82 5.99 6.32
N LEU A 106 -1.92 7.28 6.02
CA LEU A 106 -0.77 8.10 5.61
C LEU A 106 0.23 8.28 6.76
N ARG A 107 -0.26 8.60 7.95
CA ARG A 107 0.56 8.83 9.14
C ARG A 107 1.43 7.63 9.51
N VAL A 108 0.90 6.44 9.38
CA VAL A 108 1.62 5.19 9.66
C VAL A 108 2.39 4.63 8.47
N GLY A 109 2.28 5.28 7.30
CA GLY A 109 3.03 4.92 6.11
C GLY A 109 2.51 3.69 5.35
N TRP A 110 1.27 3.26 5.57
CA TRP A 110 0.66 2.18 4.79
C TRP A 110 -0.16 2.66 3.60
N ALA A 111 -0.17 3.98 3.37
CA ALA A 111 -0.76 4.60 2.20
C ALA A 111 0.17 5.67 1.62
N ARG A 112 -0.03 5.99 0.34
CA ARG A 112 0.50 7.17 -0.32
C ARG A 112 -0.64 8.08 -0.76
N LEU A 113 -0.30 9.34 -1.01
CA LEU A 113 -1.25 10.28 -1.58
C LEU A 113 -1.68 9.86 -2.98
N ASP A 114 -2.97 10.01 -3.26
CA ASP A 114 -3.57 9.82 -4.58
C ASP A 114 -4.53 10.97 -4.87
N SER A 115 -4.19 11.78 -5.89
CA SER A 115 -4.98 12.95 -6.32
C SER A 115 -6.40 12.53 -6.76
N PRO A 116 -7.43 13.40 -6.64
CA PRO A 116 -7.37 14.85 -6.32
C PRO A 116 -7.81 15.23 -4.88
N TYR A 117 -8.21 14.30 -4.03
CA TYR A 117 -8.87 14.60 -2.75
C TYR A 117 -7.87 14.72 -1.59
N ILE A 118 -6.90 15.64 -1.73
CA ILE A 118 -5.79 15.80 -0.81
C ILE A 118 -5.89 17.15 -0.11
N ASN A 119 -5.76 17.15 1.22
CA ASN A 119 -5.62 18.36 2.02
C ASN A 119 -4.14 18.55 2.47
N ALA A 120 -3.82 19.75 2.95
CA ALA A 120 -2.46 20.09 3.38
C ALA A 120 -1.93 19.16 4.50
N GLN A 121 -2.82 18.70 5.38
CA GLN A 121 -2.45 17.81 6.48
C GLN A 121 -2.04 16.42 5.97
N TYR A 122 -2.65 15.93 4.91
CA TYR A 122 -2.28 14.66 4.29
C TYR A 122 -0.85 14.68 3.74
N TYR A 123 -0.43 15.79 3.14
CA TYR A 123 0.96 15.99 2.71
C TYR A 123 1.94 15.91 3.89
N ALA A 124 1.62 16.57 5.00
CA ALA A 124 2.46 16.55 6.18
C ALA A 124 2.60 15.14 6.77
N TYR A 125 1.52 14.37 6.82
CA TYR A 125 1.55 12.99 7.29
C TYR A 125 2.41 12.10 6.40
N GLN A 126 2.25 12.18 5.07
CA GLN A 126 3.07 11.40 4.17
C GLN A 126 4.55 11.78 4.28
N THR A 127 4.88 13.07 4.26
CA THR A 127 6.26 13.55 4.38
C THR A 127 6.92 13.04 5.65
N ASN A 128 6.20 13.07 6.77
CA ASN A 128 6.67 12.54 8.03
C ASN A 128 6.90 11.02 7.99
N ALA A 129 5.95 10.29 7.42
CA ALA A 129 6.05 8.84 7.29
C ALA A 129 7.23 8.42 6.38
N MET A 130 7.47 9.17 5.31
CA MET A 130 8.62 8.97 4.41
C MET A 130 9.94 9.23 5.14
N ALA A 131 10.07 10.36 5.83
CA ALA A 131 11.28 10.72 6.58
C ALA A 131 11.58 9.71 7.68
N ALA A 132 10.56 9.25 8.40
CA ALA A 132 10.67 8.25 9.45
C ALA A 132 10.75 6.80 8.93
N ARG A 133 10.55 6.59 7.63
CA ARG A 133 10.51 5.26 6.99
C ARG A 133 9.45 4.32 7.59
N TYR A 134 8.28 4.86 7.88
CA TYR A 134 7.18 4.07 8.41
C TYR A 134 6.49 3.23 7.32
N GLY A 135 5.94 2.09 7.74
CA GLY A 135 5.16 1.21 6.87
C GLY A 135 5.91 0.84 5.58
N MET A 136 5.29 1.09 4.44
CA MET A 136 5.87 0.78 3.13
C MET A 136 7.09 1.64 2.79
N TRP A 137 7.24 2.84 3.37
CA TRP A 137 8.38 3.72 3.14
C TRP A 137 9.69 3.19 3.71
N GLY A 138 9.61 2.20 4.60
CA GLY A 138 10.77 1.43 5.08
C GLY A 138 11.14 0.25 4.19
N THR A 139 10.46 0.05 3.06
CA THR A 139 10.60 -1.11 2.18
C THR A 139 10.78 -0.69 0.72
N TYR A 140 11.23 -1.63 -0.13
CA TYR A 140 11.15 -1.47 -1.58
C TYR A 140 9.80 -1.97 -2.05
N VAL A 141 8.93 -1.06 -2.38
CA VAL A 141 7.58 -1.34 -2.86
C VAL A 141 7.43 -0.85 -4.30
N LEU A 142 6.73 -1.62 -5.13
CA LEU A 142 6.32 -1.14 -6.45
C LEU A 142 5.22 -0.10 -6.30
N ASP A 143 5.18 0.86 -7.24
CA ASP A 143 4.02 1.74 -7.37
C ASP A 143 2.74 0.92 -7.55
N MET A 144 1.66 1.34 -6.88
CA MET A 144 0.39 0.62 -6.90
C MET A 144 -0.21 0.57 -8.30
N ASN A 145 -0.03 1.63 -9.09
CA ASN A 145 -0.50 1.67 -10.47
C ASN A 145 0.34 0.77 -11.36
N GLU A 146 1.66 0.72 -11.15
CA GLU A 146 2.53 -0.22 -11.85
C GLU A 146 2.18 -1.67 -11.49
N TRP A 147 1.94 -1.93 -10.21
CA TRP A 147 1.51 -3.25 -9.78
C TRP A 147 0.23 -3.70 -10.47
N ARG A 148 -0.80 -2.83 -10.51
CA ARG A 148 -2.08 -3.14 -11.18
C ARG A 148 -1.91 -3.36 -12.66
N ARG A 149 -1.13 -2.51 -13.35
CA ARG A 149 -0.83 -2.69 -14.78
C ARG A 149 -0.07 -3.98 -15.03
N LYS A 150 0.85 -4.32 -14.13
CA LYS A 150 1.62 -5.55 -14.27
C LYS A 150 0.82 -6.82 -14.01
N ALA A 151 -0.23 -6.77 -13.21
CA ALA A 151 -1.15 -7.89 -13.07
C ALA A 151 -1.86 -8.20 -14.40
N VAL A 152 -2.03 -7.18 -15.27
CA VAL A 152 -2.64 -7.30 -16.60
C VAL A 152 -1.57 -7.50 -17.68
N ASP A 153 -0.49 -6.74 -17.64
CA ASP A 153 0.63 -6.79 -18.58
C ASP A 153 1.90 -7.30 -17.91
N LYS A 154 2.22 -8.57 -18.16
CA LYS A 154 3.40 -9.22 -17.58
C LYS A 154 4.73 -8.77 -18.18
N THR A 155 4.72 -8.01 -19.26
CA THR A 155 5.91 -7.53 -19.98
C THR A 155 6.43 -6.20 -19.43
N LEU A 156 5.70 -5.57 -18.53
CA LEU A 156 6.08 -4.26 -17.99
C LEU A 156 7.45 -4.30 -17.32
N ASP A 157 8.32 -3.46 -17.85
CA ASP A 157 9.58 -3.14 -17.19
C ASP A 157 9.32 -2.26 -15.96
N ARG A 158 9.99 -2.56 -14.87
CA ARG A 158 9.62 -2.04 -13.57
C ARG A 158 10.65 -1.13 -12.99
N HIS A 159 10.18 0.03 -12.60
CA HIS A 159 10.86 0.83 -11.61
C HIS A 159 10.07 0.77 -10.28
N PRO A 160 10.72 0.53 -9.14
CA PRO A 160 10.09 0.74 -7.83
C PRO A 160 9.59 2.18 -7.74
N ILE A 161 8.72 2.51 -6.77
CA ILE A 161 8.34 3.89 -6.44
C ILE A 161 9.56 4.68 -5.96
N ALA A 162 10.61 4.46 -6.60
CA ALA A 162 11.91 4.96 -6.29
C ALA A 162 11.96 6.47 -6.30
N ASP A 163 11.19 7.09 -7.17
CA ASP A 163 11.20 8.53 -7.38
C ASP A 163 10.67 9.32 -6.17
N PHE A 164 9.93 8.65 -5.30
CA PHE A 164 9.36 9.22 -4.09
C PHE A 164 9.96 8.64 -2.80
N ASN A 165 10.88 7.71 -2.90
CA ASN A 165 11.45 7.01 -1.76
C ASN A 165 12.98 7.16 -1.77
N LEU A 166 13.54 7.64 -0.68
CA LEU A 166 15.00 7.74 -0.47
C LEU A 166 15.75 6.40 -0.66
N LEU A 167 15.01 5.29 -0.71
CA LEU A 167 15.56 3.96 -1.00
C LEU A 167 15.85 3.78 -2.51
N ALA A 168 15.40 4.68 -3.36
CA ALA A 168 15.70 4.65 -4.80
C ALA A 168 17.20 4.65 -5.09
N GLU A 169 17.93 5.45 -4.34
CA GLU A 169 19.38 5.59 -4.50
C GLU A 169 20.15 4.32 -4.17
N ARG A 170 19.53 3.39 -3.43
CA ARG A 170 20.09 2.09 -3.10
C ARG A 170 19.76 0.98 -4.10
N LYS A 171 19.13 1.33 -5.19
CA LYS A 171 18.71 0.36 -6.23
C LYS A 171 19.87 -0.46 -6.76
N SER A 172 21.07 0.12 -6.82
CA SER A 172 22.29 -0.57 -7.25
C SER A 172 22.86 -1.55 -6.22
N GLU A 173 22.43 -1.45 -4.97
CA GLU A 173 22.97 -2.28 -3.87
C GLU A 173 22.18 -3.58 -3.66
N ILE A 174 20.98 -3.67 -4.24
CA ILE A 174 20.10 -4.81 -4.06
C ILE A 174 19.87 -5.49 -5.40
N SER A 175 20.50 -6.63 -5.58
CA SER A 175 20.15 -7.53 -6.68
C SER A 175 18.71 -8.00 -6.49
N PRO A 176 17.86 -7.95 -7.53
CA PRO A 176 16.51 -8.47 -7.44
C PRO A 176 16.54 -9.94 -7.05
N PRO A 177 15.71 -10.37 -6.09
CA PRO A 177 15.78 -11.72 -5.50
C PRO A 177 15.53 -12.85 -6.50
N PHE A 178 15.15 -12.53 -7.72
CA PHE A 178 14.81 -13.49 -8.77
C PHE A 178 15.71 -13.43 -10.00
N ALA A 179 16.73 -12.56 -10.01
CA ALA A 179 17.58 -12.41 -11.19
C ALA A 179 18.55 -13.56 -11.41
N ASP A 180 18.95 -14.33 -10.39
CA ASP A 180 20.14 -15.17 -10.50
C ASP A 180 20.01 -16.65 -10.12
N ALA A 181 18.80 -17.16 -9.94
CA ALA A 181 18.67 -18.62 -9.76
C ALA A 181 18.97 -19.42 -11.05
N ARG A 182 18.98 -18.74 -12.21
CA ARG A 182 19.17 -19.40 -13.53
C ARG A 182 20.57 -19.27 -14.13
N ASN A 183 21.43 -18.40 -13.60
CA ASN A 183 22.74 -18.11 -14.17
C ASN A 183 23.91 -18.36 -13.20
N LYS A 184 23.82 -19.34 -12.32
CA LYS A 184 25.03 -19.83 -11.68
C LYS A 184 25.84 -20.63 -12.72
N PRO A 185 27.06 -20.22 -13.07
CA PRO A 185 27.93 -21.07 -13.88
C PRO A 185 28.08 -22.39 -13.15
N LYS A 186 27.88 -23.51 -13.86
CA LYS A 186 28.18 -24.82 -13.35
C LYS A 186 29.64 -24.82 -12.92
N ARG A 187 29.87 -25.04 -11.64
CA ARG A 187 31.21 -25.30 -11.12
C ARG A 187 31.73 -26.53 -11.84
N THR A 188 32.68 -26.36 -12.70
CA THR A 188 33.50 -27.45 -13.22
C THR A 188 34.50 -27.77 -12.14
N ASP A 189 34.21 -28.82 -11.38
CA ASP A 189 35.18 -29.42 -10.50
C ASP A 189 36.28 -30.08 -11.40
N ARG A 190 37.49 -29.60 -11.23
CA ARG A 190 38.74 -30.26 -11.59
C ARG A 190 39.49 -30.54 -10.32
#